data_5b30ab2e22b049cf7493ed83fe4d66ff
#
_entry.id   5b30ab2e22b049cf7493ed83fe4d66ff
#
_cell.length_a   1.000
_cell.length_b   1.000
_cell.length_c   1.000
_cell.angle_alpha   90.00
_cell.angle_beta   90.00
_cell.angle_gamma   90.00
#
_symmetry.space_group_name_H-M   'P 1'
#
loop_
_entity.id
_entity.type
_entity.pdbx_description
1 polymer ?
#
loop_
_entity_poly.entity_id
_entity_poly.type
_entity_poly.pdbx_seq_one_letter_code
_entity_poly.pdbx_strand_id
1 'polypeptide(L)'
;MNICIIGGGGYVGLITGVGFAQLGNRVVSVDVDEKRVAMLQKGQCPIYEEGLEQAIKDNLEANRITFTTDISTGVRDAEIIFVAVGSPSYEDGSANLSQVHQVIKELA
;
A
#
# COMPACT_ATOMS: atom_id res chain seq x y z
N MET A 1 6.40 -4.10 -14.56
CA MET A 1 7.00 -4.69 -13.34
C MET A 1 5.91 -4.92 -12.32
N ASN A 2 6.00 -5.99 -11.56
CA ASN A 2 5.05 -6.30 -10.50
C ASN A 2 5.61 -5.81 -9.16
N ILE A 3 4.89 -4.92 -8.50
CA ILE A 3 5.33 -4.25 -7.28
C ILE A 3 4.30 -4.52 -6.18
N CYS A 4 4.80 -4.88 -4.99
CA CYS A 4 3.96 -5.00 -3.80
C CYS A 4 4.31 -3.87 -2.83
N ILE A 5 3.30 -3.20 -2.30
CA ILE A 5 3.47 -2.19 -1.26
C ILE A 5 2.85 -2.74 0.02
N ILE A 6 3.65 -2.94 1.03
CA ILE A 6 3.17 -3.34 2.36
C ILE A 6 2.92 -2.06 3.16
N GLY A 7 1.72 -1.88 3.68
CA GLY A 7 1.29 -0.63 4.30
C GLY A 7 0.76 0.36 3.28
N GLY A 8 0.24 -0.16 2.16
CA GLY A 8 -0.16 0.64 1.01
C GLY A 8 -1.39 1.52 1.21
N GLY A 9 -2.10 1.38 2.33
CA GLY A 9 -3.24 2.24 2.66
C GLY A 9 -2.86 3.52 3.41
N GLY A 10 -1.63 3.60 3.93
CA GLY A 10 -1.14 4.80 4.60
C GLY A 10 -0.71 5.87 3.60
N TYR A 11 -0.42 7.06 4.08
CA TYR A 11 -0.12 8.20 3.20
C TYR A 11 1.02 7.90 2.23
N VAL A 12 2.18 7.51 2.76
CA VAL A 12 3.36 7.29 1.93
C VAL A 12 3.17 6.08 1.00
N GLY A 13 2.63 4.99 1.54
CA GLY A 13 2.39 3.77 0.76
C GLY A 13 1.39 3.99 -0.36
N LEU A 14 0.33 4.75 -0.09
CA LEU A 14 -0.70 5.03 -1.08
C LEU A 14 -0.15 5.90 -2.23
N ILE A 15 0.54 6.98 -1.90
CA ILE A 15 1.15 7.87 -2.89
C ILE A 15 2.17 7.09 -3.74
N THR A 16 3.01 6.28 -3.09
CA THR A 16 4.03 5.49 -3.76
C THR A 16 3.41 4.47 -4.71
N GLY A 17 2.39 3.73 -4.23
CA GLY A 17 1.72 2.71 -5.02
C GLY A 17 1.01 3.30 -6.23
N VAL A 18 0.26 4.37 -6.04
CA VAL A 18 -0.43 5.06 -7.13
C VAL A 18 0.58 5.61 -8.14
N GLY A 19 1.69 6.18 -7.66
CA GLY A 19 2.75 6.69 -8.52
C GLY A 19 3.34 5.62 -9.43
N PHE A 20 3.67 4.44 -8.88
CA PHE A 20 4.16 3.33 -9.69
C PHE A 20 3.12 2.81 -10.68
N ALA A 21 1.86 2.75 -10.28
CA ALA A 21 0.78 2.34 -11.18
C ALA A 21 0.62 3.33 -12.34
N GLN A 22 0.73 4.62 -12.06
CA GLN A 22 0.68 5.67 -13.11
C GLN A 22 1.80 5.50 -14.14
N LEU A 23 2.95 4.99 -13.72
CA LEU A 23 4.08 4.72 -14.61
C LEU A 23 3.91 3.43 -15.41
N GLY A 24 2.81 2.72 -15.25
CA GLY A 24 2.52 1.51 -16.01
C GLY A 24 2.84 0.20 -15.30
N ASN A 25 3.26 0.26 -14.04
CA ASN A 25 3.55 -0.94 -13.26
C ASN A 25 2.26 -1.55 -12.70
N ARG A 26 2.29 -2.86 -12.45
CA ARG A 26 1.22 -3.54 -11.75
C ARG A 26 1.54 -3.51 -10.25
N VAL A 27 0.64 -2.94 -9.47
CA VAL A 27 0.85 -2.72 -8.04
C VAL A 27 -0.20 -3.47 -7.23
N VAL A 28 0.24 -4.23 -6.23
CA VAL A 28 -0.64 -4.80 -5.21
C VAL A 28 -0.32 -4.09 -3.90
N SER A 29 -1.28 -3.35 -3.38
CA SER A 29 -1.15 -2.65 -2.10
C SER A 29 -1.77 -3.47 -0.99
N VAL A 30 -0.99 -3.80 0.01
CA VAL A 30 -1.43 -4.59 1.16
C VAL A 30 -1.50 -3.70 2.39
N ASP A 31 -2.61 -3.75 3.10
CA ASP A 31 -2.77 -3.03 4.37
C ASP A 31 -3.61 -3.87 5.32
N VAL A 32 -3.30 -3.81 6.61
CA VAL A 32 -4.02 -4.59 7.62
C VAL A 32 -5.36 -3.95 8.01
N ASP A 33 -5.58 -2.70 7.67
CA ASP A 33 -6.81 -1.98 7.99
C ASP A 33 -7.90 -2.34 7.00
N GLU A 34 -8.81 -3.22 7.41
CA GLU A 34 -9.90 -3.71 6.56
C GLU A 34 -10.80 -2.58 6.04
N LYS A 35 -11.08 -1.60 6.89
CA LYS A 35 -11.94 -0.47 6.51
C LYS A 35 -11.28 0.38 5.43
N ARG A 36 -10.01 0.64 5.58
CA ARG A 36 -9.23 1.42 4.62
C ARG A 36 -9.14 0.70 3.29
N VAL A 37 -8.85 -0.59 3.32
CA VAL A 37 -8.79 -1.42 2.11
C VAL A 37 -10.16 -1.44 1.41
N ALA A 38 -11.25 -1.59 2.15
CA ALA A 38 -12.59 -1.58 1.57
C ALA A 38 -12.89 -0.26 0.86
N MET A 39 -12.50 0.86 1.44
CA MET A 39 -12.66 2.17 0.80
C MET A 39 -11.87 2.26 -0.49
N LEU A 40 -10.62 1.84 -0.46
CA LEU A 40 -9.72 1.91 -1.61
C LEU A 40 -10.20 1.00 -2.74
N GLN A 41 -10.72 -0.17 -2.42
CA GLN A 41 -11.29 -1.08 -3.43
C GLN A 41 -12.47 -0.47 -4.17
N LYS A 42 -13.17 0.46 -3.54
CA LYS A 42 -14.30 1.19 -4.14
C LYS A 42 -13.86 2.47 -4.86
N GLY A 43 -12.56 2.76 -4.85
CA GLY A 43 -12.04 3.99 -5.42
C GLY A 43 -12.17 5.20 -4.51
N GLN A 44 -12.48 5.01 -3.24
CA GLN A 44 -12.57 6.09 -2.27
C GLN A 44 -11.21 6.31 -1.61
N CYS A 45 -10.78 7.55 -1.52
CA CYS A 45 -9.49 7.89 -0.92
C CYS A 45 -9.66 8.26 0.56
N PRO A 46 -8.99 7.56 1.47
CA PRO A 46 -9.07 7.90 2.90
C PRO A 46 -8.23 9.12 3.28
N ILE A 47 -7.47 9.63 2.34
CA ILE A 47 -6.56 10.77 2.54
C ILE A 47 -7.02 11.92 1.66
N TYR A 48 -7.08 13.14 2.22
CA TYR A 48 -7.43 14.32 1.43
C TYR A 48 -6.19 14.83 0.70
N GLU A 49 -6.11 14.48 -0.59
CA GLU A 49 -5.02 14.91 -1.46
C GLU A 49 -5.61 15.15 -2.85
N GLU A 50 -5.42 16.35 -3.38
CA GLU A 50 -6.01 16.72 -4.66
C GLU A 50 -5.53 15.80 -5.78
N GLY A 51 -6.49 15.27 -6.55
CA GLY A 51 -6.20 14.39 -7.69
C GLY A 51 -5.92 12.94 -7.32
N LEU A 52 -5.69 12.63 -6.06
CA LEU A 52 -5.34 11.28 -5.65
C LEU A 52 -6.50 10.30 -5.83
N GLU A 53 -7.71 10.70 -5.46
CA GLU A 53 -8.88 9.83 -5.61
C GLU A 53 -9.15 9.48 -7.07
N GLN A 54 -9.00 10.44 -7.96
CA GLN A 54 -9.18 10.20 -9.39
C GLN A 54 -8.10 9.25 -9.92
N ALA A 55 -6.85 9.43 -9.49
CA ALA A 55 -5.76 8.54 -9.87
C ALA A 55 -5.99 7.11 -9.38
N ILE A 56 -6.54 6.93 -8.17
CA ILE A 56 -6.89 5.60 -7.66
C ILE A 56 -7.95 4.97 -8.57
N LYS A 57 -9.00 5.69 -8.90
CA LYS A 57 -10.07 5.20 -9.75
C LYS A 57 -9.56 4.80 -11.14
N ASP A 58 -8.75 5.64 -11.74
CA ASP A 58 -8.20 5.39 -13.07
C ASP A 58 -7.33 4.14 -13.10
N ASN A 59 -6.51 3.95 -12.07
CA ASN A 59 -5.62 2.79 -12.01
C ASN A 59 -6.36 1.50 -11.63
N LEU A 60 -7.44 1.59 -10.84
CA LEU A 60 -8.31 0.45 -10.59
C LEU A 60 -8.99 -0.01 -11.88
N GLU A 61 -9.54 0.92 -12.65
CA GLU A 61 -10.17 0.61 -13.94
C GLU A 61 -9.20 -0.02 -14.92
N ALA A 62 -7.97 0.45 -14.94
CA ALA A 62 -6.94 -0.08 -15.82
C ALA A 62 -6.31 -1.38 -15.31
N ASN A 63 -6.74 -1.87 -14.16
CA ASN A 63 -6.19 -3.06 -13.50
C ASN A 63 -4.69 -2.95 -13.20
N ARG A 64 -4.22 -1.73 -12.95
CA ARG A 64 -2.83 -1.49 -12.58
C ARG A 64 -2.60 -1.49 -11.09
N ILE A 65 -3.65 -1.29 -10.28
CA ILE A 65 -3.54 -1.32 -8.83
C ILE A 65 -4.64 -2.18 -8.22
N THR A 66 -4.29 -2.91 -7.18
CA THR A 66 -5.20 -3.75 -6.40
C THR A 66 -4.93 -3.53 -4.92
N PHE A 67 -5.97 -3.49 -4.12
CA PHE A 67 -5.85 -3.34 -2.66
C PHE A 67 -6.34 -4.60 -1.98
N THR A 68 -5.59 -5.10 -1.01
CA THR A 68 -5.94 -6.32 -0.29
C THR A 68 -5.42 -6.28 1.15
N THR A 69 -6.03 -7.07 2.03
CA THR A 69 -5.51 -7.30 3.38
C THR A 69 -4.62 -8.54 3.43
N ASP A 70 -4.56 -9.31 2.36
CA ASP A 70 -3.82 -10.58 2.30
C ASP A 70 -2.40 -10.36 1.78
N ILE A 71 -1.44 -10.43 2.69
CA ILE A 71 -0.03 -10.24 2.35
C ILE A 71 0.49 -11.32 1.39
N SER A 72 0.00 -12.56 1.51
CA SER A 72 0.40 -13.64 0.61
C SER A 72 0.06 -13.33 -0.84
N THR A 73 -1.13 -12.77 -1.08
CA THR A 73 -1.56 -12.32 -2.40
C THR A 73 -0.63 -11.24 -2.94
N GLY A 74 -0.26 -10.29 -2.06
CA GLY A 74 0.58 -9.16 -2.46
C GLY A 74 1.97 -9.58 -2.89
N VAL A 75 2.60 -10.50 -2.17
CA VAL A 75 4.01 -10.85 -2.41
C VAL A 75 4.20 -11.95 -3.44
N ARG A 76 3.16 -12.70 -3.77
CA ARG A 76 3.26 -13.90 -4.61
C ARG A 76 4.01 -13.68 -5.92
N ASP A 77 3.66 -12.65 -6.66
CA ASP A 77 4.23 -12.38 -7.97
C ASP A 77 5.10 -11.12 -7.99
N ALA A 78 5.39 -10.55 -6.81
CA ALA A 78 6.11 -9.29 -6.73
C ALA A 78 7.58 -9.45 -7.10
N GLU A 79 8.06 -8.57 -7.95
CA GLU A 79 9.48 -8.46 -8.28
C GLU A 79 10.18 -7.53 -7.30
N ILE A 80 9.45 -6.54 -6.78
CA ILE A 80 9.94 -5.59 -5.78
C ILE A 80 8.88 -5.45 -4.70
N ILE A 81 9.32 -5.44 -3.45
CA ILE A 81 8.44 -5.23 -2.30
C ILE A 81 8.90 -4.00 -1.54
N PHE A 82 8.01 -3.02 -1.42
CA PHE A 82 8.25 -1.83 -0.59
C PHE A 82 7.50 -1.98 0.72
N VAL A 83 8.18 -1.74 1.82
CA VAL A 83 7.56 -1.76 3.15
C VAL A 83 7.37 -0.31 3.60
N ALA A 84 6.11 0.11 3.62
CA ALA A 84 5.74 1.50 3.94
C ALA A 84 4.84 1.55 5.18
N VAL A 85 4.98 0.58 6.07
CA VAL A 85 4.20 0.54 7.31
C VAL A 85 4.54 1.75 8.17
N GLY A 86 3.52 2.37 8.74
CA GLY A 86 3.71 3.51 9.62
C GLY A 86 4.55 3.10 10.82
N SER A 87 5.61 3.84 11.06
CA SER A 87 6.46 3.67 12.23
C SER A 87 6.32 4.94 13.07
N PRO A 88 5.31 5.01 13.94
CA PRO A 88 5.16 6.20 14.75
C PRO A 88 6.43 6.43 15.56
N SER A 89 6.94 7.64 15.50
CA SER A 89 8.11 8.01 16.28
C SER A 89 7.73 8.07 17.75
N TYR A 90 8.58 7.49 18.57
CA TYR A 90 8.47 7.70 20.00
C TYR A 90 8.94 9.12 20.33
N GLU A 91 8.71 9.57 21.56
CA GLU A 91 9.14 10.89 22.01
C GLU A 91 10.65 11.10 21.85
N ASP A 92 11.41 10.04 21.94
CA ASP A 92 12.86 10.06 21.74
C ASP A 92 13.30 9.95 20.28
N GLY A 93 12.33 9.89 19.36
CA GLY A 93 12.59 9.78 17.94
C GLY A 93 12.80 8.38 17.41
N SER A 94 12.71 7.34 18.26
CA SER A 94 12.86 5.96 17.78
C SER A 94 11.63 5.51 16.99
N ALA A 95 11.86 4.63 16.03
CA ALA A 95 10.79 4.02 15.26
C ALA A 95 10.18 2.83 16.01
N ASN A 96 8.91 2.55 15.75
CA ASN A 96 8.26 1.36 16.27
C ASN A 96 8.65 0.15 15.43
N LEU A 97 9.66 -0.58 15.86
CA LEU A 97 10.20 -1.72 15.12
C LEU A 97 9.33 -2.97 15.21
N SER A 98 8.42 -3.04 16.20
CA SER A 98 7.56 -4.24 16.35
C SER A 98 6.67 -4.44 15.13
N GLN A 99 6.14 -3.37 14.55
CA GLN A 99 5.32 -3.44 13.35
C GLN A 99 6.12 -3.89 12.15
N VAL A 100 7.34 -3.41 12.01
CA VAL A 100 8.25 -3.81 10.93
C VAL A 100 8.62 -5.29 11.07
N HIS A 101 8.93 -5.74 12.28
CA HIS A 101 9.26 -7.14 12.55
C HIS A 101 8.09 -8.06 12.23
N GLN A 102 6.85 -7.64 12.52
CA GLN A 102 5.68 -8.44 12.21
C GLN A 102 5.53 -8.64 10.71
N VAL A 103 5.74 -7.59 9.92
CA VAL A 103 5.68 -7.66 8.46
C VAL A 103 6.76 -8.60 7.92
N ILE A 104 7.98 -8.47 8.39
CA ILE A 104 9.09 -9.31 7.95
C ILE A 104 8.81 -10.79 8.26
N LYS A 105 8.27 -11.07 9.44
CA LYS A 105 7.91 -12.43 9.84
C LYS A 105 6.88 -13.04 8.90
N GLU A 106 5.89 -12.27 8.47
CA GLU A 106 4.87 -12.74 7.54
C GLU A 106 5.40 -12.98 6.13
N LEU A 107 6.45 -12.25 5.73
CA LEU A 107 7.09 -12.42 4.44
C LEU A 107 7.95 -13.69 4.38
N ALA A 108 8.43 -14.14 5.51
CA ALA A 108 9.22 -15.37 5.58
C ALA A 108 8.29 -16.60 5.44
#